data_a64a0d382048eb1322405c0fe7889686
#
_entry.id   a64a0d382048eb1322405c0fe7889686
#
_cell.length_a   1.000
_cell.length_b   1.000
_cell.length_c   1.000
_cell.angle_alpha   90.00
_cell.angle_beta   90.00
_cell.angle_gamma   90.00
#
_symmetry.space_group_name_H-M   'P 1'
#
loop_
_entity.id
_entity.type
_entity.pdbx_description
1 polymer ?
#
loop_
_entity_poly.entity_id
_entity_poly.type
_entity_poly.pdbx_seq_one_letter_code
_entity_poly.pdbx_strand_id
1 'polypeptide(L)'
;MASYNLNEALKKKAAPKKAAQQEIKLDDVSRVKVLSPGRQVFKRFIRNRLAVFGTVLLLTMFVFSFIGPLFYAYGQKQIFYKYDAQNVNYALAKENTAYTGYVSDPAAEVDRGVASMMNTNIKKMEAEGLDRLMYLGGDEKFYALDRLGESIYTLSLCETEKVASFGGGEVRVGLLDSVGKKMEFDGETLGDAFIAAASKACKGKDGSFEYDGATYTFKKVAGKKFEIFGKSEGFVYEGEALAPEFEAAAETTPDGATFDFGDSEYAVSGQTVYRLGESAPAMVYTRFVLDTVNPGTTISNEFRCAALLNAYTTGKFTADGADYTIHADGDELFIRDAQGNDYAEFSSFVVRRYNGDDTMEYALKNQVREAIETMKAAGSLNASVTCALPQQNEVGEYAYDDDGSLLYNDTELKITQKDTGEYVINCDQIIYKIDMYASPSLQHLLGTDGDGLRDAYD
;
A
#
# COMPACT_ATOMS: atom_id res chain seq x y z
N MET A 1 -67.05 -2.22 -32.59
CA MET A 1 -67.29 -0.97 -33.32
C MET A 1 -68.40 -0.23 -32.61
N ALA A 2 -68.07 0.77 -31.81
CA ALA A 2 -69.03 1.67 -31.22
C ALA A 2 -68.52 3.07 -31.49
N SER A 3 -69.20 3.76 -32.41
CA SER A 3 -68.94 5.14 -32.84
C SER A 3 -69.44 6.12 -31.79
N TYR A 4 -68.49 6.80 -31.13
CA TYR A 4 -68.79 7.89 -30.21
C TYR A 4 -69.23 9.14 -31.00
N ASN A 5 -70.40 9.54 -30.74
CA ASN A 5 -71.06 10.69 -31.46
C ASN A 5 -70.67 11.99 -30.72
N LEU A 6 -69.70 12.73 -31.28
CA LEU A 6 -69.10 13.95 -30.71
C LEU A 6 -70.09 15.18 -30.76
N ASN A 7 -71.27 15.07 -31.30
CA ASN A 7 -72.20 16.20 -31.49
C ASN A 7 -73.15 16.42 -30.30
N GLU A 8 -73.26 15.50 -29.33
CA GLU A 8 -74.15 15.75 -28.18
C GLU A 8 -73.52 16.52 -27.04
N ALA A 9 -72.18 16.56 -26.98
CA ALA A 9 -71.44 17.28 -25.90
C ALA A 9 -71.40 18.82 -26.10
N LEU A 10 -71.73 19.33 -27.27
CA LEU A 10 -71.59 20.74 -27.57
C LEU A 10 -72.89 21.54 -27.41
N LYS A 11 -74.02 20.88 -27.08
CA LYS A 11 -75.33 21.59 -26.98
C LYS A 11 -75.77 22.01 -25.58
N LYS A 12 -74.93 21.86 -24.57
CA LYS A 12 -75.26 22.19 -23.15
C LYS A 12 -74.54 23.40 -22.58
N LYS A 13 -73.97 24.28 -23.35
CA LYS A 13 -73.35 25.52 -22.88
C LYS A 13 -73.70 26.73 -23.68
N ALA A 14 -74.99 27.13 -23.69
CA ALA A 14 -75.36 28.48 -24.09
C ALA A 14 -76.69 28.83 -23.41
N ALA A 15 -76.64 29.40 -22.21
CA ALA A 15 -77.73 30.26 -21.72
C ALA A 15 -77.07 31.53 -21.16
N PRO A 16 -77.45 32.70 -21.67
CA PRO A 16 -76.88 33.97 -21.22
C PRO A 16 -77.51 34.40 -19.92
N LYS A 17 -76.67 34.50 -18.84
CA LYS A 17 -77.08 35.23 -17.65
C LYS A 17 -77.02 36.71 -17.92
N LYS A 18 -78.19 37.37 -17.87
CA LYS A 18 -78.34 38.82 -17.85
C LYS A 18 -77.46 39.44 -16.76
N ALA A 19 -76.56 40.32 -17.18
CA ALA A 19 -75.81 41.17 -16.30
C ALA A 19 -76.74 42.25 -15.74
N ALA A 20 -77.06 42.21 -14.48
CA ALA A 20 -77.63 43.32 -13.76
C ALA A 20 -76.53 44.36 -13.51
N GLN A 21 -76.52 45.46 -14.14
CA GLN A 21 -75.75 46.65 -13.84
C GLN A 21 -76.17 47.13 -12.42
N GLN A 22 -75.30 46.80 -11.37
CA GLN A 22 -75.41 47.50 -10.12
C GLN A 22 -74.53 48.73 -10.20
N GLU A 23 -75.24 49.93 -10.16
CA GLU A 23 -74.56 51.20 -9.92
C GLU A 23 -73.73 51.14 -8.64
N ILE A 24 -72.44 51.28 -8.76
CA ILE A 24 -71.53 51.37 -7.68
C ILE A 24 -71.61 52.80 -7.14
N LYS A 25 -72.30 53.00 -6.03
CA LYS A 25 -72.24 54.25 -5.26
C LYS A 25 -70.86 54.34 -4.64
N LEU A 26 -70.13 55.42 -4.96
CA LEU A 26 -68.76 55.69 -4.50
C LEU A 26 -68.63 55.97 -2.98
N ASP A 27 -69.70 55.93 -2.22
CA ASP A 27 -69.73 56.31 -0.79
C ASP A 27 -69.89 55.18 0.18
N ASP A 28 -69.55 53.93 -0.19
CA ASP A 28 -69.59 52.81 0.79
C ASP A 28 -68.21 52.55 1.37
N VAL A 29 -67.74 53.44 2.26
CA VAL A 29 -66.52 53.40 3.01
C VAL A 29 -66.52 52.22 4.05
N SER A 30 -67.67 51.55 4.23
CA SER A 30 -67.82 50.49 5.24
C SER A 30 -67.45 49.08 4.77
N ARG A 31 -67.06 48.89 3.48
CA ARG A 31 -66.81 47.53 2.92
C ARG A 31 -65.35 47.15 2.68
N VAL A 32 -64.42 48.07 2.82
CA VAL A 32 -63.03 47.70 2.66
C VAL A 32 -62.47 47.27 4.02
N LYS A 33 -62.62 46.00 4.34
CA LYS A 33 -61.90 45.39 5.47
C LYS A 33 -60.44 45.48 5.15
N VAL A 34 -59.72 46.49 5.67
CA VAL A 34 -58.28 46.62 5.57
C VAL A 34 -57.66 45.44 6.33
N LEU A 35 -57.26 44.43 5.61
CA LEU A 35 -56.51 43.30 6.17
C LEU A 35 -55.15 43.81 6.60
N SER A 36 -54.72 43.49 7.82
CA SER A 36 -53.39 43.84 8.33
C SER A 36 -52.32 43.34 7.32
N PRO A 37 -51.19 44.05 7.18
CA PRO A 37 -50.12 43.67 6.25
C PRO A 37 -49.67 42.21 6.41
N GLY A 38 -49.60 41.68 7.65
CA GLY A 38 -49.27 40.31 7.92
C GLY A 38 -50.29 39.31 7.32
N ARG A 39 -51.59 39.63 7.37
CA ARG A 39 -52.66 38.77 6.80
C ARG A 39 -52.62 38.74 5.29
N GLN A 40 -52.21 39.83 4.66
CA GLN A 40 -52.07 39.91 3.22
C GLN A 40 -50.87 39.09 2.74
N VAL A 41 -49.72 39.16 3.45
CA VAL A 41 -48.53 38.38 3.16
C VAL A 41 -48.82 36.88 3.33
N PHE A 42 -49.48 36.50 4.42
CA PHE A 42 -49.88 35.11 4.69
C PHE A 42 -50.82 34.54 3.61
N LYS A 43 -51.78 35.34 3.19
CA LYS A 43 -52.70 34.94 2.10
C LYS A 43 -52.03 34.79 0.74
N ARG A 44 -50.98 35.58 0.47
CA ARG A 44 -50.13 35.44 -0.73
C ARG A 44 -49.24 34.21 -0.61
N PHE A 45 -48.69 33.96 0.57
CA PHE A 45 -47.85 32.81 0.87
C PHE A 45 -48.61 31.49 0.66
N ILE A 46 -49.79 31.33 1.26
CA ILE A 46 -50.62 30.11 1.09
C ILE A 46 -51.01 29.88 -0.37
N ARG A 47 -51.16 30.96 -1.17
CA ARG A 47 -51.47 30.84 -2.59
C ARG A 47 -50.32 30.33 -3.45
N ASN A 48 -49.10 30.42 -2.96
CA ASN A 48 -47.94 29.90 -3.62
C ASN A 48 -47.72 28.44 -3.19
N ARG A 49 -48.14 27.50 -4.02
CA ARG A 49 -48.04 26.03 -3.71
C ARG A 49 -46.62 25.57 -3.44
N LEU A 50 -45.64 26.19 -4.12
CA LEU A 50 -44.23 25.84 -3.95
C LEU A 50 -43.70 26.31 -2.57
N ALA A 51 -44.10 27.50 -2.12
CA ALA A 51 -43.73 28.03 -0.81
C ALA A 51 -44.35 27.21 0.32
N VAL A 52 -45.63 26.82 0.18
CA VAL A 52 -46.30 25.94 1.16
C VAL A 52 -45.64 24.57 1.20
N PHE A 53 -45.32 23.96 0.05
CA PHE A 53 -44.64 22.69 -0.02
C PHE A 53 -43.25 22.77 0.64
N GLY A 54 -42.43 23.77 0.34
CA GLY A 54 -41.12 23.98 0.98
C GLY A 54 -41.21 24.15 2.49
N THR A 55 -42.21 24.89 2.96
CA THR A 55 -42.43 25.11 4.38
C THR A 55 -42.85 23.80 5.11
N VAL A 56 -43.75 23.03 4.50
CA VAL A 56 -44.14 21.72 5.04
C VAL A 56 -42.96 20.79 5.10
N LEU A 57 -42.14 20.72 4.06
CA LEU A 57 -40.95 19.90 4.02
C LEU A 57 -39.94 20.32 5.11
N LEU A 58 -39.71 21.62 5.27
CA LEU A 58 -38.81 22.16 6.29
C LEU A 58 -39.32 21.88 7.71
N LEU A 59 -40.62 22.01 7.93
CA LEU A 59 -41.28 21.74 9.20
C LEU A 59 -41.21 20.24 9.54
N THR A 60 -41.40 19.39 8.54
CA THR A 60 -41.22 17.94 8.68
C THR A 60 -39.78 17.58 9.05
N MET A 61 -38.80 18.19 8.42
CA MET A 61 -37.39 18.00 8.79
C MET A 61 -37.10 18.47 10.22
N PHE A 62 -37.64 19.60 10.62
CA PHE A 62 -37.53 20.09 12.02
C PHE A 62 -38.16 19.11 13.02
N VAL A 63 -39.36 18.63 12.73
CA VAL A 63 -40.05 17.65 13.60
C VAL A 63 -39.22 16.37 13.69
N PHE A 64 -38.70 15.87 12.56
CA PHE A 64 -37.86 14.69 12.54
C PHE A 64 -36.55 14.90 13.31
N SER A 65 -35.93 16.07 13.20
CA SER A 65 -34.67 16.39 13.85
C SER A 65 -34.79 16.54 15.37
N PHE A 66 -35.86 17.14 15.87
CA PHE A 66 -36.01 17.45 17.30
C PHE A 66 -36.92 16.47 18.08
N ILE A 67 -37.92 15.92 17.40
CA ILE A 67 -38.90 15.02 18.00
C ILE A 67 -38.54 13.57 17.74
N GLY A 68 -37.91 13.26 16.58
CA GLY A 68 -37.46 11.92 16.25
C GLY A 68 -36.61 11.26 17.32
N PRO A 69 -35.59 11.92 17.86
CA PRO A 69 -34.77 11.37 18.93
C PRO A 69 -35.53 11.00 20.23
N LEU A 70 -36.67 11.61 20.48
CA LEU A 70 -37.50 11.27 21.63
C LEU A 70 -38.23 9.92 21.49
N PHE A 71 -38.41 9.47 20.27
CA PHE A 71 -39.05 8.17 19.98
C PHE A 71 -38.02 7.10 19.67
N TYR A 72 -36.73 7.46 19.59
CA TYR A 72 -35.65 6.56 19.29
C TYR A 72 -35.02 6.06 20.60
N ALA A 73 -35.18 4.79 20.86
CA ALA A 73 -34.75 4.19 22.12
C ALA A 73 -33.21 4.03 22.24
N TYR A 74 -32.50 4.33 21.17
CA TYR A 74 -31.06 4.07 21.09
C TYR A 74 -30.24 5.34 21.20
N GLY A 75 -29.13 5.29 21.93
CA GLY A 75 -28.21 6.42 22.08
C GLY A 75 -27.45 6.72 20.76
N GLN A 76 -27.03 7.97 20.60
CA GLN A 76 -26.27 8.43 19.41
C GLN A 76 -24.96 7.65 19.17
N LYS A 77 -24.39 7.08 20.23
CA LYS A 77 -23.15 6.31 20.21
C LYS A 77 -23.38 4.79 20.33
N GLN A 78 -24.64 4.35 20.31
CA GLN A 78 -24.93 2.94 20.45
C GLN A 78 -24.62 2.20 19.17
N ILE A 79 -23.71 1.23 19.27
CA ILE A 79 -23.27 0.36 18.19
C ILE A 79 -24.06 -0.94 18.32
N PHE A 80 -24.56 -1.44 17.19
CA PHE A 80 -25.26 -2.71 17.15
C PHE A 80 -24.31 -3.77 16.63
N TYR A 81 -24.26 -4.89 17.31
CA TYR A 81 -23.46 -6.05 16.94
C TYR A 81 -24.36 -7.17 16.49
N LYS A 82 -23.92 -7.89 15.48
CA LYS A 82 -24.46 -9.18 15.10
C LYS A 82 -23.44 -10.24 15.47
N TYR A 83 -23.87 -11.19 16.25
CA TYR A 83 -23.09 -12.37 16.59
C TYR A 83 -23.48 -13.48 15.63
N ASP A 84 -22.51 -14.00 14.89
CA ASP A 84 -22.68 -15.17 14.06
C ASP A 84 -21.78 -16.27 14.59
N ALA A 85 -22.39 -17.38 14.97
CA ALA A 85 -21.65 -18.61 15.25
C ALA A 85 -21.08 -19.15 13.94
N GLN A 86 -19.77 -19.25 13.87
CA GLN A 86 -19.10 -19.77 12.68
C GLN A 86 -18.37 -21.06 13.02
N ASN A 87 -18.76 -22.12 12.35
CA ASN A 87 -17.96 -23.33 12.27
C ASN A 87 -16.98 -23.15 11.13
N VAL A 88 -15.84 -22.48 11.37
CA VAL A 88 -14.98 -21.95 10.31
C VAL A 88 -13.57 -22.46 10.45
N ASN A 89 -12.85 -22.38 9.35
CA ASN A 89 -11.41 -22.55 9.29
C ASN A 89 -10.74 -21.74 10.42
N TYR A 90 -10.15 -22.42 11.36
CA TYR A 90 -9.53 -21.77 12.52
C TYR A 90 -8.28 -20.98 12.12
N ALA A 91 -7.49 -21.53 11.18
CA ALA A 91 -6.27 -20.93 10.71
C ALA A 91 -5.92 -21.39 9.28
N LEU A 92 -4.98 -20.69 8.68
CA LEU A 92 -4.32 -21.05 7.43
C LEU A 92 -2.82 -21.16 7.67
N ALA A 93 -2.26 -22.30 7.25
CA ALA A 93 -0.81 -22.53 7.30
C ALA A 93 -0.22 -22.64 5.91
N LYS A 94 0.95 -22.05 5.71
CA LYS A 94 1.67 -22.11 4.44
C LYS A 94 3.14 -21.73 4.60
N GLU A 95 3.94 -22.13 3.62
CA GLU A 95 5.27 -21.56 3.44
C GLU A 95 5.19 -20.09 3.02
N ASN A 96 5.97 -19.24 3.66
CA ASN A 96 6.08 -17.84 3.28
C ASN A 96 7.02 -17.71 2.09
N THR A 97 6.46 -17.35 0.94
CA THR A 97 7.19 -17.13 -0.32
C THR A 97 7.47 -15.67 -0.62
N ALA A 98 6.92 -14.76 0.16
CA ALA A 98 7.06 -13.32 -0.03
C ALA A 98 8.19 -12.76 0.83
N TYR A 99 9.02 -11.92 0.22
CA TYR A 99 10.05 -11.18 0.93
C TYR A 99 9.44 -9.92 1.57
N THR A 100 9.66 -9.77 2.87
CA THR A 100 9.27 -8.59 3.65
C THR A 100 10.51 -7.80 4.00
N GLY A 101 10.48 -6.49 3.77
CA GLY A 101 11.56 -5.57 4.08
C GLY A 101 11.42 -4.97 5.48
N TYR A 102 12.55 -4.87 6.16
CA TYR A 102 12.69 -4.21 7.45
C TYR A 102 13.76 -3.14 7.36
N VAL A 103 13.49 -1.97 7.91
CA VAL A 103 14.42 -0.83 7.88
C VAL A 103 15.54 -1.07 8.88
N SER A 104 16.78 -1.18 8.41
CA SER A 104 17.98 -1.35 9.25
C SER A 104 18.58 -0.03 9.71
N ASP A 105 18.48 1.00 8.87
CA ASP A 105 18.89 2.36 9.22
C ASP A 105 17.71 3.32 9.04
N PRO A 106 17.11 3.83 10.13
CA PRO A 106 15.99 4.78 10.06
C PRO A 106 16.32 6.09 9.35
N ALA A 107 17.61 6.45 9.23
CA ALA A 107 18.05 7.63 8.51
C ALA A 107 18.16 7.42 7.00
N ALA A 108 18.16 6.17 6.53
CA ALA A 108 18.23 5.86 5.11
C ALA A 108 16.85 6.07 4.44
N GLU A 109 16.78 7.01 3.53
CA GLU A 109 15.62 7.20 2.69
C GLU A 109 15.71 6.30 1.46
N VAL A 110 14.92 5.24 1.44
CA VAL A 110 14.79 4.34 0.29
C VAL A 110 13.59 4.75 -0.56
N ASP A 111 13.80 4.93 -1.85
CA ASP A 111 12.74 5.26 -2.80
C ASP A 111 11.65 4.18 -2.79
N ARG A 112 10.38 4.60 -2.83
CA ARG A 112 9.23 3.67 -2.78
C ARG A 112 9.16 2.77 -4.02
N GLY A 113 9.60 3.27 -5.17
CA GLY A 113 9.68 2.49 -6.40
C GLY A 113 10.69 1.35 -6.25
N VAL A 114 11.85 1.64 -5.65
CA VAL A 114 12.88 0.66 -5.33
C VAL A 114 12.31 -0.41 -4.39
N ALA A 115 11.72 -0.02 -3.28
CA ALA A 115 11.13 -0.96 -2.33
C ALA A 115 10.05 -1.86 -2.96
N SER A 116 9.25 -1.33 -3.87
CA SER A 116 8.21 -2.11 -4.56
C SER A 116 8.75 -3.15 -5.55
N MET A 117 9.97 -2.96 -6.07
CA MET A 117 10.61 -3.86 -7.03
C MET A 117 11.36 -5.02 -6.35
N MET A 118 11.57 -4.99 -5.03
CA MET A 118 12.44 -5.94 -4.33
C MET A 118 12.07 -7.40 -4.56
N ASN A 119 10.80 -7.77 -4.43
CA ASN A 119 10.38 -9.16 -4.67
C ASN A 119 10.69 -9.63 -6.10
N THR A 120 10.66 -8.75 -7.08
CA THR A 120 10.97 -9.07 -8.48
C THR A 120 12.48 -9.20 -8.66
N ASN A 121 13.25 -8.28 -8.09
CA ASN A 121 14.71 -8.28 -8.18
C ASN A 121 15.34 -9.49 -7.45
N ILE A 122 14.83 -9.84 -6.28
CA ILE A 122 15.27 -11.03 -5.55
C ILE A 122 15.00 -12.30 -6.37
N LYS A 123 13.80 -12.45 -6.94
CA LYS A 123 13.48 -13.58 -7.82
C LYS A 123 14.37 -13.64 -9.06
N LYS A 124 14.76 -12.49 -9.62
CA LYS A 124 15.71 -12.43 -10.72
C LYS A 124 17.08 -12.94 -10.28
N MET A 125 17.59 -12.47 -9.12
CA MET A 125 18.85 -12.94 -8.55
C MET A 125 18.85 -14.45 -8.31
N GLU A 126 17.77 -14.99 -7.72
CA GLU A 126 17.61 -16.44 -7.49
C GLU A 126 17.62 -17.24 -8.80
N ALA A 127 16.91 -16.75 -9.82
CA ALA A 127 16.81 -17.42 -11.12
C ALA A 127 18.13 -17.39 -11.91
N GLU A 128 18.89 -16.31 -11.80
CA GLU A 128 20.16 -16.10 -12.50
C GLU A 128 21.38 -16.53 -11.69
N GLY A 129 21.19 -16.93 -10.41
CA GLY A 129 22.26 -17.35 -9.50
C GLY A 129 23.21 -16.20 -9.13
N LEU A 130 22.70 -14.98 -9.03
CA LEU A 130 23.48 -13.80 -8.70
C LEU A 130 23.56 -13.60 -7.18
N ASP A 131 24.74 -13.27 -6.67
CA ASP A 131 24.94 -12.90 -5.26
C ASP A 131 24.75 -11.39 -5.04
N ARG A 132 24.90 -10.57 -6.08
CA ARG A 132 24.73 -9.12 -6.05
C ARG A 132 24.00 -8.62 -7.31
N LEU A 133 23.11 -7.66 -7.13
CA LEU A 133 22.46 -6.91 -8.20
C LEU A 133 22.51 -5.42 -7.89
N MET A 134 23.15 -4.66 -8.78
CA MET A 134 23.22 -3.20 -8.70
C MET A 134 22.18 -2.58 -9.63
N TYR A 135 21.55 -1.49 -9.19
CA TYR A 135 20.64 -0.74 -10.05
C TYR A 135 20.47 0.71 -9.60
N LEU A 136 20.13 1.56 -10.56
CA LEU A 136 19.84 2.97 -10.34
C LEU A 136 18.35 3.13 -9.99
N GLY A 137 18.05 3.72 -8.84
CA GLY A 137 16.69 4.05 -8.43
C GLY A 137 16.10 5.22 -9.21
N GLY A 138 14.80 5.42 -9.12
CA GLY A 138 14.12 6.56 -9.73
C GLY A 138 14.49 7.92 -9.10
N ASP A 139 15.13 7.88 -7.94
CA ASP A 139 15.69 9.02 -7.19
C ASP A 139 17.16 9.34 -7.59
N GLU A 140 17.66 8.70 -8.66
CA GLU A 140 19.04 8.83 -9.15
C GLU A 140 20.11 8.32 -8.17
N LYS A 141 19.72 7.57 -7.13
CA LYS A 141 20.64 6.89 -6.20
C LYS A 141 20.89 5.47 -6.62
N PHE A 142 22.09 4.98 -6.36
CA PHE A 142 22.49 3.60 -6.64
C PHE A 142 22.18 2.71 -5.44
N TYR A 143 21.66 1.55 -5.73
CA TYR A 143 21.32 0.54 -4.74
C TYR A 143 22.03 -0.77 -5.08
N ALA A 144 22.61 -1.40 -4.05
CA ALA A 144 23.12 -2.76 -4.11
C ALA A 144 22.15 -3.69 -3.39
N LEU A 145 21.70 -4.72 -4.07
CA LEU A 145 20.96 -5.81 -3.47
C LEU A 145 21.91 -7.00 -3.34
N ASP A 146 22.31 -7.32 -2.11
CA ASP A 146 23.27 -8.37 -1.78
C ASP A 146 22.56 -9.55 -1.12
N ARG A 147 22.90 -10.75 -1.54
CA ARG A 147 22.50 -12.00 -0.89
C ARG A 147 23.41 -12.29 0.30
N LEU A 148 22.89 -12.23 1.52
CA LEU A 148 23.66 -12.60 2.73
C LEU A 148 23.66 -14.11 2.96
N GLY A 149 22.61 -14.78 2.58
CA GLY A 149 22.43 -16.20 2.76
C GLY A 149 21.10 -16.69 2.24
N GLU A 150 20.68 -17.85 2.69
CA GLU A 150 19.37 -18.38 2.28
C GLU A 150 18.26 -17.47 2.75
N SER A 151 17.45 -17.00 1.80
CA SER A 151 16.25 -16.17 2.06
C SER A 151 16.50 -14.86 2.81
N ILE A 152 17.74 -14.36 2.84
CA ILE A 152 18.10 -13.07 3.46
C ILE A 152 18.89 -12.23 2.45
N TYR A 153 18.40 -11.02 2.18
CA TYR A 153 18.99 -10.05 1.27
C TYR A 153 19.10 -8.69 1.94
N THR A 154 20.15 -7.95 1.66
CA THR A 154 20.29 -6.56 2.08
C THR A 154 20.16 -5.63 0.91
N LEU A 155 19.46 -4.54 1.12
CA LEU A 155 19.45 -3.41 0.23
C LEU A 155 20.31 -2.31 0.83
N SER A 156 21.43 -2.03 0.19
CA SER A 156 22.35 -0.97 0.60
C SER A 156 22.24 0.22 -0.34
N LEU A 157 22.32 1.42 0.22
CA LEU A 157 22.51 2.64 -0.56
C LEU A 157 24.01 2.82 -0.78
N CYS A 158 24.42 2.93 -2.05
CA CYS A 158 25.81 3.05 -2.45
C CYS A 158 26.13 4.48 -2.86
N GLU A 159 27.21 5.02 -2.35
CA GLU A 159 27.82 6.20 -2.94
C GLU A 159 28.42 5.82 -4.27
N THR A 160 28.17 6.62 -5.29
CA THR A 160 28.67 6.34 -6.64
C THR A 160 29.17 7.60 -7.31
N GLU A 161 30.18 7.42 -8.14
CA GLU A 161 30.70 8.47 -9.02
C GLU A 161 30.61 7.97 -10.46
N LYS A 162 29.94 8.74 -11.32
CA LYS A 162 29.91 8.44 -12.76
C LYS A 162 31.31 8.59 -13.32
N VAL A 163 31.81 7.57 -13.99
CA VAL A 163 33.16 7.53 -14.55
C VAL A 163 33.12 7.67 -16.05
N ALA A 164 32.26 6.89 -16.70
CA ALA A 164 32.16 6.86 -18.13
C ALA A 164 30.77 6.46 -18.63
N SER A 165 30.48 6.72 -19.89
CA SER A 165 29.38 6.13 -20.63
C SER A 165 29.89 5.57 -21.95
N PHE A 166 29.22 4.50 -22.46
CA PHE A 166 29.66 3.79 -23.68
C PHE A 166 28.47 3.35 -24.52
N GLY A 167 28.77 2.86 -25.76
CA GLY A 167 27.74 2.27 -26.61
C GLY A 167 26.65 3.22 -27.06
N GLY A 168 26.96 4.47 -27.31
CA GLY A 168 26.02 5.53 -27.68
C GLY A 168 25.49 6.32 -26.47
N GLY A 169 26.27 6.39 -25.40
CA GLY A 169 26.01 7.24 -24.23
C GLY A 169 25.76 8.71 -24.63
N GLU A 170 24.89 9.40 -23.90
CA GLU A 170 24.61 10.81 -24.13
C GLU A 170 25.83 11.64 -23.79
N VAL A 171 26.36 12.36 -24.78
CA VAL A 171 27.42 13.35 -24.61
C VAL A 171 26.81 14.73 -24.74
N ARG A 172 27.10 15.60 -23.80
CA ARG A 172 26.66 16.98 -23.92
C ARG A 172 27.40 17.66 -25.06
N VAL A 173 26.62 18.13 -26.04
CA VAL A 173 27.14 18.85 -27.22
C VAL A 173 27.31 20.33 -26.92
N GLY A 174 26.44 20.87 -26.03
CA GLY A 174 26.54 22.26 -25.59
C GLY A 174 25.23 22.86 -25.16
N LEU A 175 25.26 24.17 -24.93
CA LEU A 175 24.12 24.97 -24.47
C LEU A 175 23.57 25.83 -25.61
N LEU A 176 22.32 25.61 -25.99
CA LEU A 176 21.61 26.37 -27.01
C LEU A 176 20.80 27.51 -26.40
N ASP A 177 20.97 28.72 -26.87
CA ASP A 177 19.99 29.81 -26.74
C ASP A 177 19.12 29.83 -27.98
N SER A 178 17.92 29.27 -27.91
CA SER A 178 17.03 29.11 -29.05
C SER A 178 16.44 30.45 -29.56
N VAL A 179 16.46 31.53 -28.78
CA VAL A 179 16.02 32.87 -29.19
C VAL A 179 17.14 33.60 -29.90
N GLY A 180 18.32 33.58 -29.30
CA GLY A 180 19.52 34.18 -29.90
C GLY A 180 20.08 33.40 -31.07
N LYS A 181 19.58 32.17 -31.28
CA LYS A 181 20.12 31.21 -32.26
C LYS A 181 21.63 31.09 -32.14
N LYS A 182 22.09 30.96 -30.90
CA LYS A 182 23.50 30.82 -30.53
C LYS A 182 23.68 29.56 -29.71
N MET A 183 24.77 28.91 -29.87
CA MET A 183 25.13 27.70 -29.12
C MET A 183 26.59 27.84 -28.63
N GLU A 184 26.77 27.52 -27.36
CA GLU A 184 28.06 27.31 -26.73
C GLU A 184 28.32 25.80 -26.81
N PHE A 185 29.28 25.40 -27.64
CA PHE A 185 29.66 24.00 -27.82
C PHE A 185 30.70 23.60 -26.78
N ASP A 186 30.53 22.43 -26.18
CA ASP A 186 31.47 21.89 -25.20
C ASP A 186 32.69 21.19 -25.88
N GLY A 187 32.59 20.93 -27.17
CA GLY A 187 33.60 20.30 -27.98
C GLY A 187 33.64 20.84 -29.42
N GLU A 188 33.57 19.95 -30.40
CA GLU A 188 33.58 20.31 -31.81
C GLU A 188 32.34 21.11 -32.21
N THR A 189 32.54 22.17 -33.00
CA THR A 189 31.44 23.04 -33.44
C THR A 189 30.73 22.42 -34.65
N LEU A 190 29.43 22.12 -34.47
CA LEU A 190 28.60 21.52 -35.52
C LEU A 190 28.03 22.50 -36.56
N GLY A 191 28.36 23.79 -36.43
CA GLY A 191 28.03 24.83 -37.39
C GLY A 191 26.62 25.41 -37.35
N ASP A 192 26.37 26.47 -38.14
CA ASP A 192 25.13 27.26 -38.13
C ASP A 192 23.88 26.45 -38.52
N ALA A 193 24.06 25.45 -39.42
CA ALA A 193 22.96 24.59 -39.83
C ALA A 193 22.40 23.74 -38.69
N PHE A 194 23.31 23.21 -37.84
CA PHE A 194 22.93 22.49 -36.63
C PHE A 194 22.18 23.41 -35.64
N ILE A 195 22.71 24.62 -35.38
CA ILE A 195 22.09 25.60 -34.50
C ILE A 195 20.69 25.97 -34.98
N ALA A 196 20.48 26.10 -36.29
CA ALA A 196 19.19 26.38 -36.89
C ALA A 196 18.20 25.20 -36.71
N ALA A 197 18.64 23.97 -36.92
CA ALA A 197 17.83 22.76 -36.72
C ALA A 197 17.44 22.61 -35.26
N ALA A 198 18.40 22.71 -34.33
CA ALA A 198 18.20 22.64 -32.90
C ALA A 198 17.24 23.74 -32.42
N SER A 199 17.44 25.00 -32.86
CA SER A 199 16.55 26.12 -32.47
C SER A 199 15.11 25.93 -32.94
N LYS A 200 14.89 25.21 -34.04
CA LYS A 200 13.56 24.88 -34.57
C LYS A 200 12.89 23.75 -33.77
N ALA A 201 13.69 22.78 -33.34
CA ALA A 201 13.23 21.58 -32.64
C ALA A 201 13.00 21.81 -31.14
N CYS A 202 13.91 22.54 -30.48
CA CYS A 202 13.88 22.75 -29.02
C CYS A 202 12.68 23.59 -28.58
N LYS A 203 11.54 22.91 -28.34
CA LYS A 203 10.28 23.48 -27.88
C LYS A 203 9.76 22.59 -26.74
N GLY A 204 9.34 23.20 -25.62
CA GLY A 204 8.84 22.42 -24.50
C GLY A 204 9.86 22.26 -23.38
N LYS A 205 9.83 21.14 -22.65
CA LYS A 205 10.77 20.84 -21.57
C LYS A 205 11.95 20.01 -22.10
N ASP A 206 11.65 18.85 -22.68
CA ASP A 206 12.61 17.87 -23.16
C ASP A 206 12.12 17.30 -24.48
N GLY A 207 13.01 16.72 -25.28
CA GLY A 207 12.66 16.11 -26.56
C GLY A 207 13.89 15.65 -27.34
N SER A 208 13.65 15.28 -28.61
CA SER A 208 14.72 14.87 -29.53
C SER A 208 14.53 15.48 -30.92
N PHE A 209 15.60 15.52 -31.71
CA PHE A 209 15.57 15.89 -33.12
C PHE A 209 16.66 15.14 -33.87
N GLU A 210 16.50 15.05 -35.18
CA GLU A 210 17.48 14.44 -36.07
C GLU A 210 18.23 15.53 -36.83
N TYR A 211 19.55 15.35 -36.98
CA TYR A 211 20.40 16.18 -37.80
C TYR A 211 21.53 15.34 -38.41
N ASP A 212 21.69 15.40 -39.69
CA ASP A 212 22.71 14.68 -40.48
C ASP A 212 22.76 13.16 -40.18
N GLY A 213 21.55 12.54 -40.01
CA GLY A 213 21.45 11.11 -39.75
C GLY A 213 21.65 10.72 -38.28
N ALA A 214 22.05 11.65 -37.43
CA ALA A 214 22.21 11.40 -35.99
C ALA A 214 21.02 11.96 -35.17
N THR A 215 20.65 11.24 -34.11
CA THR A 215 19.60 11.67 -33.14
C THR A 215 20.25 12.43 -32.00
N TYR A 216 19.73 13.63 -31.73
CA TYR A 216 20.13 14.46 -30.60
C TYR A 216 18.96 14.60 -29.65
N THR A 217 19.24 14.59 -28.35
CA THR A 217 18.26 14.88 -27.29
C THR A 217 18.48 16.27 -26.73
N PHE A 218 17.44 16.87 -26.13
CA PHE A 218 17.58 18.18 -25.49
C PHE A 218 16.77 18.25 -24.19
N LYS A 219 17.33 18.95 -23.20
CA LYS A 219 16.71 19.22 -21.90
C LYS A 219 16.65 20.72 -21.67
N LYS A 220 15.52 21.22 -21.20
CA LYS A 220 15.34 22.65 -20.89
C LYS A 220 15.98 22.99 -19.55
N VAL A 221 16.92 23.93 -19.54
CA VAL A 221 17.62 24.41 -18.34
C VAL A 221 16.94 25.63 -17.75
N ALA A 222 16.75 26.70 -18.53
CA ALA A 222 16.13 27.95 -18.07
C ALA A 222 15.56 28.76 -19.24
N GLY A 223 14.43 29.40 -19.06
CA GLY A 223 13.85 30.29 -20.07
C GLY A 223 13.68 29.61 -21.43
N LYS A 224 14.52 29.96 -22.41
CA LYS A 224 14.62 29.32 -23.73
C LYS A 224 16.02 28.78 -24.02
N LYS A 225 16.72 28.42 -22.97
CA LYS A 225 18.01 27.73 -23.05
C LYS A 225 17.83 26.24 -22.88
N PHE A 226 18.52 25.46 -23.72
CA PHE A 226 18.45 24.02 -23.79
C PHE A 226 19.86 23.43 -23.83
N GLU A 227 20.10 22.42 -23.01
CA GLU A 227 21.27 21.56 -23.19
C GLU A 227 20.94 20.55 -24.28
N ILE A 228 21.89 20.34 -25.18
CA ILE A 228 21.77 19.39 -26.29
C ILE A 228 22.79 18.29 -26.06
N PHE A 229 22.33 17.05 -26.26
CA PHE A 229 23.13 15.84 -26.12
C PHE A 229 23.10 15.07 -27.42
N GLY A 230 24.26 14.53 -27.81
CA GLY A 230 24.42 13.59 -28.90
C GLY A 230 24.77 12.21 -28.39
N LYS A 231 24.84 11.23 -29.31
CA LYS A 231 25.37 9.88 -29.00
C LYS A 231 26.82 9.79 -29.35
N SER A 232 27.62 9.19 -28.49
CA SER A 232 29.01 8.82 -28.78
C SER A 232 29.09 7.39 -29.31
N GLU A 233 30.01 7.14 -30.22
CA GLU A 233 30.31 5.76 -30.72
C GLU A 233 31.26 4.98 -29.80
N GLY A 234 31.91 5.62 -28.82
CA GLY A 234 32.87 5.01 -27.91
C GLY A 234 32.64 5.36 -26.47
N PHE A 235 33.66 5.15 -25.65
CA PHE A 235 33.66 5.56 -24.24
C PHE A 235 33.80 7.08 -24.12
N VAL A 236 32.97 7.66 -23.27
CA VAL A 236 33.04 9.06 -22.86
C VAL A 236 33.29 9.11 -21.39
N TYR A 237 34.41 9.64 -20.99
CA TYR A 237 34.85 9.73 -19.62
C TYR A 237 34.46 11.10 -19.00
N GLU A 238 34.09 11.09 -17.72
CA GLU A 238 33.89 12.32 -16.94
C GLU A 238 35.22 12.95 -16.49
N GLY A 239 36.33 12.21 -16.62
CA GLY A 239 37.70 12.63 -16.27
C GLY A 239 38.74 12.08 -17.25
N GLU A 240 39.88 11.65 -16.73
CA GLU A 240 40.93 11.02 -17.55
C GLU A 240 40.44 9.66 -18.07
N ALA A 241 40.76 9.37 -19.34
CA ALA A 241 40.48 8.09 -19.96
C ALA A 241 41.23 6.96 -19.24
N LEU A 242 40.54 5.87 -18.96
CA LEU A 242 41.12 4.69 -18.37
C LEU A 242 41.70 3.76 -19.45
N ALA A 243 42.41 2.74 -19.01
CA ALA A 243 43.05 1.79 -19.92
C ALA A 243 42.04 0.99 -20.77
N PRO A 244 42.40 0.50 -21.95
CA PRO A 244 41.52 -0.26 -22.84
C PRO A 244 40.95 -1.53 -22.16
N GLU A 245 41.66 -2.08 -21.18
CA GLU A 245 41.19 -3.23 -20.38
C GLU A 245 39.97 -2.89 -19.53
N PHE A 246 39.85 -1.64 -19.07
CA PHE A 246 38.67 -1.15 -18.40
C PHE A 246 37.45 -1.12 -19.33
N GLU A 247 37.64 -0.59 -20.55
CA GLU A 247 36.58 -0.54 -21.56
C GLU A 247 36.06 -1.93 -21.89
N ALA A 248 36.96 -2.88 -22.12
CA ALA A 248 36.62 -4.27 -22.40
C ALA A 248 35.89 -4.95 -21.24
N ALA A 249 36.29 -4.67 -20.00
CA ALA A 249 35.60 -5.16 -18.82
C ALA A 249 34.19 -4.59 -18.73
N ALA A 250 34.02 -3.27 -18.90
CA ALA A 250 32.73 -2.61 -18.86
C ALA A 250 31.77 -3.11 -19.96
N GLU A 251 32.23 -3.29 -21.18
CA GLU A 251 31.43 -3.78 -22.32
C GLU A 251 30.97 -5.24 -22.14
N THR A 252 31.75 -6.06 -21.43
CA THR A 252 31.43 -7.46 -21.19
C THR A 252 30.60 -7.68 -19.90
N THR A 253 30.53 -6.67 -19.03
CA THR A 253 29.78 -6.75 -17.78
C THR A 253 28.29 -6.55 -18.06
N PRO A 254 27.43 -7.48 -17.64
CA PRO A 254 25.99 -7.34 -17.79
C PRO A 254 25.43 -6.12 -17.05
N ASP A 255 24.29 -5.61 -17.54
CA ASP A 255 23.56 -4.54 -16.87
C ASP A 255 23.15 -4.94 -15.45
N GLY A 256 23.50 -4.09 -14.46
CA GLY A 256 23.31 -4.31 -13.04
C GLY A 256 24.39 -5.16 -12.36
N ALA A 257 25.41 -5.63 -13.09
CA ALA A 257 26.54 -6.35 -12.52
C ALA A 257 27.71 -5.43 -12.21
N THR A 258 28.65 -5.94 -11.42
CA THR A 258 29.88 -5.24 -11.04
C THR A 258 31.12 -5.92 -11.62
N PHE A 259 32.22 -5.16 -11.71
CA PHE A 259 33.54 -5.65 -12.03
C PHE A 259 34.61 -4.88 -11.26
N ASP A 260 35.71 -5.54 -10.97
CA ASP A 260 36.89 -4.93 -10.33
C ASP A 260 37.87 -4.42 -11.37
N PHE A 261 38.39 -3.20 -11.16
CA PHE A 261 39.48 -2.65 -11.95
C PHE A 261 40.43 -1.81 -11.07
N GLY A 262 41.67 -2.21 -10.98
CA GLY A 262 42.62 -1.65 -10.02
C GLY A 262 42.17 -1.93 -8.58
N ASP A 263 42.16 -0.89 -7.75
CA ASP A 263 41.75 -0.99 -6.33
C ASP A 263 40.27 -0.56 -6.16
N SER A 264 39.49 -0.48 -7.21
CA SER A 264 38.09 -0.01 -7.14
C SER A 264 37.13 -0.98 -7.80
N GLU A 265 35.91 -1.06 -7.25
CA GLU A 265 34.77 -1.77 -7.83
C GLU A 265 33.92 -0.81 -8.66
N TYR A 266 33.42 -1.28 -9.79
CA TYR A 266 32.62 -0.51 -10.72
C TYR A 266 31.32 -1.26 -11.02
N ALA A 267 30.24 -0.51 -11.27
CA ALA A 267 28.95 -1.03 -11.71
C ALA A 267 28.58 -0.51 -13.08
N VAL A 268 27.94 -1.36 -13.89
CA VAL A 268 27.35 -0.99 -15.16
C VAL A 268 25.84 -0.83 -14.97
N SER A 269 25.31 0.34 -15.36
CA SER A 269 23.87 0.56 -15.43
C SER A 269 23.50 1.17 -16.78
N GLY A 270 22.79 0.39 -17.59
CA GLY A 270 22.53 0.72 -18.99
C GLY A 270 23.83 0.86 -19.77
N GLN A 271 24.12 2.08 -20.20
CA GLN A 271 25.34 2.45 -20.94
C GLN A 271 26.29 3.34 -20.12
N THR A 272 26.17 3.30 -18.80
CA THR A 272 26.97 4.13 -17.90
C THR A 272 27.71 3.27 -16.90
N VAL A 273 28.96 3.64 -16.64
CA VAL A 273 29.83 3.00 -15.66
C VAL A 273 30.02 3.94 -14.48
N TYR A 274 29.79 3.39 -13.30
CA TYR A 274 29.91 4.09 -12.02
C TYR A 274 31.00 3.44 -11.18
N ARG A 275 31.85 4.22 -10.55
CA ARG A 275 32.73 3.76 -9.48
C ARG A 275 31.92 3.67 -8.19
N LEU A 276 32.03 2.56 -7.50
CA LEU A 276 31.34 2.34 -6.23
C LEU A 276 32.18 2.87 -5.06
N GLY A 277 31.52 3.58 -4.16
CA GLY A 277 32.06 4.08 -2.93
C GLY A 277 31.58 3.26 -1.73
N GLU A 278 31.47 3.88 -0.57
CA GLU A 278 30.96 3.25 0.63
C GLU A 278 29.48 2.89 0.50
N SER A 279 29.11 1.77 1.05
CA SER A 279 27.73 1.31 1.08
C SER A 279 27.35 0.89 2.50
N ALA A 280 26.09 1.20 2.88
CA ALA A 280 25.56 0.80 4.18
C ALA A 280 24.18 0.15 4.00
N PRO A 281 23.89 -0.96 4.73
CA PRO A 281 22.59 -1.59 4.66
C PRO A 281 21.48 -0.64 5.10
N ALA A 282 20.56 -0.32 4.19
CA ALA A 282 19.40 0.52 4.45
C ALA A 282 18.19 -0.31 4.86
N MET A 283 18.00 -1.47 4.22
CA MET A 283 16.90 -2.40 4.50
C MET A 283 17.38 -3.84 4.40
N VAL A 284 16.71 -4.72 5.15
CA VAL A 284 16.90 -6.16 5.08
C VAL A 284 15.60 -6.81 4.62
N TYR A 285 15.66 -7.70 3.65
CA TYR A 285 14.54 -8.45 3.12
C TYR A 285 14.69 -9.93 3.43
N THR A 286 13.60 -10.55 3.88
CA THR A 286 13.61 -11.98 4.21
C THR A 286 12.24 -12.62 3.99
N ARG A 287 12.23 -13.93 3.74
CA ARG A 287 11.04 -14.77 3.85
C ARG A 287 10.83 -15.31 5.26
N PHE A 288 11.85 -15.24 6.10
CA PHE A 288 11.74 -15.71 7.48
C PHE A 288 10.84 -14.80 8.31
N VAL A 289 10.03 -15.42 9.12
CA VAL A 289 9.33 -14.82 10.24
C VAL A 289 10.10 -15.19 11.49
N LEU A 290 10.43 -14.21 12.32
CA LEU A 290 11.03 -14.47 13.61
C LEU A 290 9.90 -14.72 14.60
N ASP A 291 9.74 -15.99 14.97
CA ASP A 291 8.75 -16.43 15.95
C ASP A 291 9.36 -16.46 17.33
N THR A 292 8.74 -15.79 18.29
CA THR A 292 9.18 -15.82 19.69
C THR A 292 8.76 -17.12 20.35
N VAL A 293 9.69 -17.77 21.07
CA VAL A 293 9.44 -19.01 21.80
C VAL A 293 8.49 -18.76 22.97
N ASN A 294 8.64 -17.62 23.65
CA ASN A 294 7.84 -17.26 24.81
C ASN A 294 6.60 -16.46 24.41
N PRO A 295 5.39 -16.88 24.82
CA PRO A 295 4.16 -16.16 24.55
C PRO A 295 4.21 -14.70 25.06
N GLY A 296 3.65 -13.78 24.28
CA GLY A 296 3.57 -12.37 24.65
C GLY A 296 4.84 -11.56 24.45
N THR A 297 5.93 -12.18 23.99
CA THR A 297 7.16 -11.46 23.63
C THR A 297 7.00 -10.79 22.28
N THR A 298 7.29 -9.50 22.21
CA THR A 298 7.29 -8.72 20.96
C THR A 298 8.73 -8.51 20.49
N ILE A 299 8.96 -8.77 19.21
CA ILE A 299 10.25 -8.51 18.56
C ILE A 299 10.26 -7.08 17.99
N SER A 300 11.26 -6.28 18.41
CA SER A 300 11.48 -4.95 17.87
C SER A 300 12.00 -5.01 16.42
N ASN A 301 11.89 -3.90 15.68
CA ASN A 301 12.50 -3.81 14.35
C ASN A 301 14.03 -3.85 14.43
N GLU A 302 14.62 -3.23 15.46
CA GLU A 302 16.06 -3.26 15.73
C GLU A 302 16.54 -4.69 15.92
N PHE A 303 15.90 -5.47 16.81
CA PHE A 303 16.22 -6.88 17.02
C PHE A 303 16.16 -7.68 15.71
N ARG A 304 15.07 -7.49 14.94
CA ARG A 304 14.85 -8.23 13.69
C ARG A 304 15.95 -7.95 12.67
N CYS A 305 16.29 -6.69 12.46
CA CYS A 305 17.36 -6.30 11.53
C CYS A 305 18.71 -6.83 12.01
N ALA A 306 19.04 -6.68 13.29
CA ALA A 306 20.30 -7.17 13.85
C ALA A 306 20.43 -8.70 13.72
N ALA A 307 19.37 -9.45 14.03
CA ALA A 307 19.34 -10.90 13.86
C ALA A 307 19.56 -11.31 12.40
N LEU A 308 18.84 -10.71 11.45
CA LEU A 308 18.93 -11.05 10.03
C LEU A 308 20.29 -10.71 9.44
N LEU A 309 20.87 -9.56 9.79
CA LEU A 309 22.21 -9.16 9.31
C LEU A 309 23.32 -10.06 9.82
N ASN A 310 23.13 -10.70 10.96
CA ASN A 310 24.14 -11.54 11.59
C ASN A 310 23.90 -13.05 11.43
N ALA A 311 22.79 -13.46 10.81
CA ALA A 311 22.40 -14.86 10.66
C ALA A 311 23.45 -15.72 9.97
N TYR A 312 24.09 -15.20 8.93
CA TYR A 312 25.09 -15.91 8.12
C TYR A 312 26.49 -15.27 8.21
N THR A 313 26.72 -14.36 9.16
CA THR A 313 28.00 -13.68 9.35
C THR A 313 28.62 -14.04 10.68
N THR A 314 28.39 -13.24 11.73
CA THR A 314 29.02 -13.45 13.06
C THR A 314 28.25 -14.44 13.90
N GLY A 315 26.99 -14.69 13.67
CA GLY A 315 26.09 -15.46 14.52
C GLY A 315 25.87 -14.85 15.91
N LYS A 316 26.26 -13.59 16.12
CA LYS A 316 26.10 -12.85 17.38
C LYS A 316 25.69 -11.43 17.12
N PHE A 317 24.79 -10.93 17.94
CA PHE A 317 24.35 -9.54 17.83
C PHE A 317 23.86 -9.01 19.17
N THR A 318 23.81 -7.68 19.28
CA THR A 318 23.22 -6.98 20.41
C THR A 318 22.01 -6.22 19.91
N ALA A 319 20.88 -6.33 20.57
CA ALA A 319 19.66 -5.58 20.26
C ALA A 319 18.87 -5.33 21.56
N ASP A 320 18.15 -4.21 21.62
CA ASP A 320 17.34 -3.82 22.78
C ASP A 320 18.12 -3.86 24.11
N GLY A 321 19.45 -3.66 24.06
CA GLY A 321 20.35 -3.67 25.20
C GLY A 321 20.73 -5.04 25.74
N ALA A 322 20.47 -6.12 25.02
CA ALA A 322 20.84 -7.50 25.37
C ALA A 322 21.63 -8.17 24.24
N ASP A 323 22.45 -9.14 24.62
CA ASP A 323 23.31 -9.95 23.74
C ASP A 323 22.59 -11.24 23.36
N TYR A 324 22.66 -11.61 22.07
CA TYR A 324 22.05 -12.80 21.51
C TYR A 324 23.04 -13.58 20.65
N THR A 325 22.79 -14.87 20.53
CA THR A 325 23.56 -15.78 19.67
C THR A 325 22.62 -16.53 18.75
N ILE A 326 23.03 -16.70 17.49
CA ILE A 326 22.32 -17.50 16.51
C ILE A 326 23.01 -18.85 16.40
N HIS A 327 22.24 -19.93 16.47
CA HIS A 327 22.78 -21.28 16.30
C HIS A 327 21.88 -22.05 15.34
N ALA A 328 22.47 -22.97 14.59
CA ALA A 328 21.76 -23.89 13.72
C ALA A 328 21.49 -25.21 14.43
N ASP A 329 20.28 -25.74 14.27
CA ASP A 329 19.90 -27.09 14.64
C ASP A 329 19.28 -27.77 13.42
N GLY A 330 20.09 -28.56 12.71
CA GLY A 330 19.74 -29.03 11.37
C GLY A 330 19.64 -27.87 10.37
N ASP A 331 18.49 -27.77 9.72
CA ASP A 331 18.18 -26.71 8.76
C ASP A 331 17.49 -25.48 9.40
N GLU A 332 17.26 -25.52 10.72
CA GLU A 332 16.57 -24.46 11.46
C GLU A 332 17.59 -23.54 12.14
N LEU A 333 17.28 -22.25 12.20
CA LEU A 333 18.10 -21.23 12.88
C LEU A 333 17.33 -20.71 14.09
N PHE A 334 17.98 -20.80 15.25
CA PHE A 334 17.46 -20.32 16.53
C PHE A 334 18.28 -19.15 17.05
N ILE A 335 17.62 -18.26 17.76
CA ILE A 335 18.22 -17.16 18.49
C ILE A 335 18.15 -17.50 19.98
N ARG A 336 19.28 -17.45 20.66
CA ARG A 336 19.39 -17.67 22.10
C ARG A 336 19.74 -16.39 22.84
N ASP A 337 19.17 -16.26 24.03
CA ASP A 337 19.49 -15.18 24.95
C ASP A 337 20.90 -15.39 25.59
N ALA A 338 21.34 -14.41 26.38
CA ALA A 338 22.62 -14.49 27.09
C ALA A 338 22.70 -15.64 28.12
N GLN A 339 21.55 -16.19 28.51
CA GLN A 339 21.45 -17.35 29.41
C GLN A 339 21.50 -18.69 28.67
N GLY A 340 21.45 -18.66 27.34
CA GLY A 340 21.43 -19.83 26.48
C GLY A 340 20.05 -20.45 26.24
N ASN A 341 18.98 -19.76 26.63
CA ASN A 341 17.62 -20.20 26.35
C ASN A 341 17.22 -19.78 24.94
N ASP A 342 16.42 -20.61 24.26
CA ASP A 342 15.87 -20.28 22.99
C ASP A 342 14.87 -19.10 23.13
N TYR A 343 15.12 -18.03 22.39
CA TYR A 343 14.35 -16.78 22.42
C TYR A 343 13.42 -16.64 21.21
N ALA A 344 13.93 -16.94 20.02
CA ALA A 344 13.19 -16.88 18.77
C ALA A 344 13.73 -17.88 17.73
N GLU A 345 12.92 -18.21 16.75
CA GLU A 345 13.24 -19.08 15.62
C GLU A 345 13.08 -18.31 14.30
N PHE A 346 13.97 -18.54 13.34
CA PHE A 346 13.80 -18.14 11.95
C PHE A 346 12.93 -19.18 11.24
N SER A 347 11.69 -18.87 10.97
CA SER A 347 10.75 -19.81 10.35
C SER A 347 10.26 -19.28 9.01
N SER A 348 10.26 -20.12 7.98
CA SER A 348 9.55 -19.84 6.73
C SER A 348 8.07 -20.26 6.79
N PHE A 349 7.70 -21.04 7.80
CA PHE A 349 6.35 -21.55 7.95
C PHE A 349 5.46 -20.58 8.74
N VAL A 350 4.38 -20.11 8.12
CA VAL A 350 3.48 -19.12 8.71
C VAL A 350 2.12 -19.75 8.97
N VAL A 351 1.68 -19.64 10.21
CA VAL A 351 0.31 -19.99 10.59
C VAL A 351 -0.41 -18.73 11.06
N ARG A 352 -1.50 -18.40 10.37
CA ARG A 352 -2.33 -17.23 10.68
C ARG A 352 -3.69 -17.67 11.15
N ARG A 353 -4.21 -17.06 12.22
CA ARG A 353 -5.62 -17.22 12.59
C ARG A 353 -6.53 -16.63 11.52
N TYR A 354 -7.72 -17.22 11.37
CA TYR A 354 -8.63 -16.83 10.30
C TYR A 354 -9.11 -15.39 10.39
N ASN A 355 -9.32 -14.88 11.59
CA ASN A 355 -9.94 -13.57 11.85
C ASN A 355 -8.97 -12.51 12.37
N GLY A 356 -7.70 -12.54 12.00
CA GLY A 356 -6.77 -11.50 12.45
C GLY A 356 -5.38 -11.65 11.84
N ASP A 357 -4.57 -10.65 12.12
CA ASP A 357 -3.13 -10.69 11.81
C ASP A 357 -2.34 -11.48 12.86
N ASP A 358 -3.03 -12.01 13.87
CA ASP A 358 -2.42 -12.75 14.97
C ASP A 358 -1.83 -14.06 14.46
N THR A 359 -0.55 -14.24 14.72
CA THR A 359 0.13 -15.52 14.53
C THR A 359 -0.31 -16.48 15.62
N MET A 360 -0.33 -17.78 15.29
CA MET A 360 -0.54 -18.84 16.27
C MET A 360 0.63 -18.83 17.27
N GLU A 361 0.37 -19.14 18.54
CA GLU A 361 1.43 -19.31 19.54
C GLU A 361 2.45 -20.37 19.11
N TYR A 362 3.72 -20.14 19.44
CA TYR A 362 4.84 -20.96 18.99
C TYR A 362 4.66 -22.45 19.28
N ALA A 363 4.28 -22.82 20.51
CA ALA A 363 4.08 -24.21 20.87
C ALA A 363 3.00 -24.93 20.04
N LEU A 364 1.89 -24.23 19.79
CA LEU A 364 0.80 -24.76 18.97
C LEU A 364 1.17 -24.82 17.49
N LYS A 365 1.88 -23.80 17.01
CA LYS A 365 2.41 -23.75 15.64
C LYS A 365 3.35 -24.93 15.36
N ASN A 366 4.22 -25.28 16.30
CA ASN A 366 5.12 -26.43 16.17
C ASN A 366 4.36 -27.74 16.11
N GLN A 367 3.34 -27.95 16.94
CA GLN A 367 2.51 -29.14 16.88
C GLN A 367 1.82 -29.27 15.52
N VAL A 368 1.32 -28.16 14.96
CA VAL A 368 0.72 -28.12 13.61
C VAL A 368 1.77 -28.42 12.53
N ARG A 369 2.99 -27.89 12.66
CA ARG A 369 4.09 -28.16 11.73
C ARG A 369 4.48 -29.63 11.74
N GLU A 370 4.71 -30.23 12.90
CA GLU A 370 5.02 -31.65 13.04
C GLU A 370 3.93 -32.56 12.46
N ALA A 371 2.65 -32.19 12.69
CA ALA A 371 1.53 -32.93 12.11
C ALA A 371 1.51 -32.85 10.58
N ILE A 372 1.81 -31.68 10.02
CA ILE A 372 1.92 -31.47 8.56
C ILE A 372 3.09 -32.27 7.99
N GLU A 373 4.24 -32.28 8.63
CA GLU A 373 5.39 -33.07 8.18
C GLU A 373 5.11 -34.56 8.21
N THR A 374 4.50 -35.04 9.29
CA THR A 374 4.04 -36.43 9.40
C THR A 374 3.04 -36.76 8.28
N MET A 375 2.11 -35.86 8.01
CA MET A 375 1.14 -36.00 6.94
C MET A 375 1.79 -36.07 5.55
N LYS A 376 2.78 -35.19 5.28
CA LYS A 376 3.57 -35.20 4.04
C LYS A 376 4.33 -36.54 3.88
N ALA A 377 5.01 -37.00 4.93
CA ALA A 377 5.77 -38.24 4.93
C ALA A 377 4.87 -39.47 4.68
N ALA A 378 3.65 -39.45 5.21
CA ALA A 378 2.66 -40.50 5.00
C ALA A 378 1.91 -40.43 3.66
N GLY A 379 2.08 -39.34 2.88
CA GLY A 379 1.30 -39.05 1.69
C GLY A 379 -0.20 -38.82 1.97
N SER A 380 -0.54 -38.44 3.20
CA SER A 380 -1.90 -38.12 3.62
C SER A 380 -2.25 -36.68 3.31
N LEU A 381 -3.52 -36.45 2.97
CA LEU A 381 -4.05 -35.09 2.78
C LEU A 381 -4.71 -34.51 4.05
N ASN A 382 -4.78 -35.32 5.12
CA ASN A 382 -5.41 -34.94 6.37
C ASN A 382 -4.59 -35.41 7.57
N ALA A 383 -4.58 -34.59 8.61
CA ALA A 383 -4.05 -34.90 9.95
C ALA A 383 -4.91 -34.24 11.02
N SER A 384 -4.67 -34.56 12.30
CA SER A 384 -5.29 -33.86 13.42
C SER A 384 -4.31 -33.64 14.55
N VAL A 385 -4.52 -32.55 15.30
CA VAL A 385 -3.76 -32.20 16.51
C VAL A 385 -4.77 -31.82 17.59
N THR A 386 -4.60 -32.35 18.80
CA THR A 386 -5.38 -31.93 19.96
C THR A 386 -4.66 -30.82 20.70
N CYS A 387 -5.32 -29.69 20.90
CA CYS A 387 -4.76 -28.54 21.61
C CYS A 387 -5.80 -27.93 22.56
N ALA A 388 -5.31 -27.19 23.55
CA ALA A 388 -6.14 -26.42 24.46
C ALA A 388 -6.43 -25.05 23.83
N LEU A 389 -7.71 -24.74 23.55
CA LEU A 389 -8.13 -23.44 23.06
C LEU A 389 -8.99 -22.72 24.12
N PRO A 390 -8.88 -21.37 24.20
CA PRO A 390 -9.72 -20.59 25.10
C PRO A 390 -11.20 -20.84 24.82
N GLN A 391 -11.99 -21.03 25.88
CA GLN A 391 -13.44 -21.15 25.77
C GLN A 391 -14.07 -19.80 25.46
N GLN A 392 -15.11 -19.83 24.62
CA GLN A 392 -16.00 -18.69 24.39
C GLN A 392 -17.45 -19.10 24.73
N ASN A 393 -18.21 -18.15 25.29
CA ASN A 393 -19.65 -18.30 25.46
C ASN A 393 -20.40 -18.08 24.12
N GLU A 394 -21.73 -18.21 24.10
CA GLU A 394 -22.57 -18.07 22.91
C GLU A 394 -22.52 -16.68 22.26
N VAL A 395 -21.98 -15.67 22.94
CA VAL A 395 -21.82 -14.30 22.44
C VAL A 395 -20.38 -13.94 22.08
N GLY A 396 -19.45 -14.91 22.19
CA GLY A 396 -18.06 -14.74 21.81
C GLY A 396 -17.14 -14.17 22.89
N GLU A 397 -17.63 -14.01 24.13
CA GLU A 397 -16.83 -13.60 25.27
C GLU A 397 -16.01 -14.78 25.79
N TYR A 398 -14.77 -14.51 26.19
CA TYR A 398 -13.94 -15.51 26.82
C TYR A 398 -14.48 -15.92 28.20
N ALA A 399 -14.44 -17.21 28.49
CA ALA A 399 -14.85 -17.72 29.79
C ALA A 399 -13.64 -17.72 30.75
N TYR A 400 -13.91 -17.29 31.98
CA TYR A 400 -12.93 -17.21 33.05
C TYR A 400 -13.39 -18.07 34.24
N ASP A 401 -12.44 -18.60 34.98
CA ASP A 401 -12.71 -19.25 36.26
C ASP A 401 -12.93 -18.22 37.39
N ASP A 402 -13.20 -18.73 38.60
CA ASP A 402 -13.44 -17.88 39.78
C ASP A 402 -12.20 -17.06 40.20
N ASP A 403 -11.02 -17.41 39.75
CA ASP A 403 -9.74 -16.72 40.00
C ASP A 403 -9.40 -15.70 38.89
N GLY A 404 -10.23 -15.58 37.87
CA GLY A 404 -10.03 -14.68 36.72
C GLY A 404 -9.07 -15.22 35.65
N SER A 405 -8.76 -16.51 35.66
CA SER A 405 -7.93 -17.17 34.66
C SER A 405 -8.81 -17.68 33.51
N LEU A 406 -8.28 -17.59 32.27
CA LEU A 406 -8.97 -18.10 31.09
C LEU A 406 -9.22 -19.61 31.21
N LEU A 407 -10.45 -20.01 30.91
CA LEU A 407 -10.78 -21.43 30.77
C LEU A 407 -10.39 -21.94 29.37
N TYR A 408 -9.90 -23.16 29.33
CA TYR A 408 -9.49 -23.83 28.10
C TYR A 408 -10.26 -25.12 27.91
N ASN A 409 -10.53 -25.44 26.64
CA ASN A 409 -11.08 -26.75 26.24
C ASN A 409 -10.08 -27.46 25.35
N ASP A 410 -9.90 -28.77 25.60
CA ASP A 410 -9.22 -29.63 24.65
C ASP A 410 -10.04 -29.70 23.35
N THR A 411 -9.43 -29.26 22.28
CA THR A 411 -10.09 -29.12 20.98
C THR A 411 -9.26 -29.84 19.92
N GLU A 412 -9.90 -30.62 19.08
CA GLU A 412 -9.25 -31.23 17.93
C GLU A 412 -9.17 -30.25 16.77
N LEU A 413 -7.94 -29.93 16.35
CA LEU A 413 -7.66 -29.21 15.12
C LEU A 413 -7.50 -30.19 13.97
N LYS A 414 -8.35 -30.09 12.95
CA LYS A 414 -8.27 -30.90 11.72
C LYS A 414 -7.51 -30.13 10.65
N ILE A 415 -6.44 -30.72 10.15
CA ILE A 415 -5.56 -30.13 9.14
C ILE A 415 -5.87 -30.79 7.81
N THR A 416 -6.16 -30.00 6.77
CA THR A 416 -6.45 -30.49 5.42
C THR A 416 -5.62 -29.70 4.41
N GLN A 417 -4.89 -30.44 3.55
CA GLN A 417 -4.15 -29.85 2.45
C GLN A 417 -5.08 -29.45 1.30
N LYS A 418 -4.91 -28.22 0.80
CA LYS A 418 -5.58 -27.76 -0.43
C LYS A 418 -4.72 -28.02 -1.66
N ASP A 419 -5.35 -28.03 -2.83
CA ASP A 419 -4.67 -28.14 -4.13
C ASP A 419 -3.67 -27.01 -4.38
N THR A 420 -3.82 -25.87 -3.68
CA THR A 420 -2.91 -24.73 -3.72
C THR A 420 -1.60 -24.92 -2.94
N GLY A 421 -1.48 -26.03 -2.19
CA GLY A 421 -0.35 -26.28 -1.29
C GLY A 421 -0.51 -25.63 0.11
N GLU A 422 -1.56 -24.86 0.33
CA GLU A 422 -1.91 -24.33 1.64
C GLU A 422 -2.60 -25.39 2.50
N TYR A 423 -2.47 -25.27 3.81
CA TYR A 423 -3.13 -26.11 4.78
C TYR A 423 -4.22 -25.32 5.49
N VAL A 424 -5.43 -25.87 5.53
CA VAL A 424 -6.54 -25.33 6.29
C VAL A 424 -6.62 -26.06 7.62
N ILE A 425 -6.68 -25.30 8.70
CA ILE A 425 -6.78 -25.80 10.06
C ILE A 425 -8.17 -25.46 10.56
N ASN A 426 -9.00 -26.48 10.74
CA ASN A 426 -10.35 -26.34 11.26
C ASN A 426 -10.40 -26.80 12.71
N CYS A 427 -11.29 -26.24 13.52
CA CYS A 427 -11.60 -26.75 14.83
C CYS A 427 -13.11 -27.03 14.96
N ASP A 428 -13.45 -28.00 15.80
CA ASP A 428 -14.85 -28.32 16.10
C ASP A 428 -15.48 -27.32 17.10
N GLN A 429 -14.66 -26.46 17.68
CA GLN A 429 -15.12 -25.38 18.54
C GLN A 429 -15.85 -24.32 17.69
N ILE A 430 -17.05 -23.92 18.14
CA ILE A 430 -17.75 -22.79 17.54
C ILE A 430 -17.05 -21.51 17.94
N ILE A 431 -16.59 -20.75 16.94
CA ILE A 431 -16.04 -19.42 17.13
C ILE A 431 -17.14 -18.42 16.79
N TYR A 432 -17.43 -17.51 17.71
CA TYR A 432 -18.38 -16.45 17.48
C TYR A 432 -17.67 -15.25 16.87
N LYS A 433 -18.18 -14.79 15.73
CA LYS A 433 -17.72 -13.59 15.07
C LYS A 433 -18.69 -12.46 15.35
N ILE A 434 -18.13 -11.34 15.78
CA ILE A 434 -18.90 -10.12 16.04
C ILE A 434 -18.77 -9.23 14.80
N ASP A 435 -19.89 -9.00 14.11
CA ASP A 435 -19.94 -8.04 13.02
C ASP A 435 -20.62 -6.76 13.47
N MET A 436 -19.96 -5.63 13.25
CA MET A 436 -20.48 -4.32 13.58
C MET A 436 -21.43 -3.83 12.48
N TYR A 437 -22.69 -3.54 12.87
CA TYR A 437 -23.72 -3.03 11.96
C TYR A 437 -23.63 -1.54 11.66
N ALA A 438 -22.59 -0.86 12.10
CA ALA A 438 -22.42 0.56 11.81
C ALA A 438 -21.85 0.76 10.40
N SER A 439 -22.34 1.78 9.70
CA SER A 439 -21.72 2.19 8.44
C SER A 439 -20.25 2.58 8.65
N PRO A 440 -19.37 2.40 7.67
CA PRO A 440 -17.96 2.79 7.77
C PRO A 440 -17.75 4.25 8.22
N SER A 441 -18.63 5.15 7.86
CA SER A 441 -18.62 6.55 8.29
C SER A 441 -18.92 6.73 9.79
N LEU A 442 -19.75 5.89 10.37
CA LEU A 442 -20.02 5.88 11.81
C LEU A 442 -18.86 5.26 12.60
N GLN A 443 -18.20 4.25 12.05
CA GLN A 443 -17.00 3.67 12.64
C GLN A 443 -15.87 4.71 12.75
N HIS A 444 -15.72 5.56 11.74
CA HIS A 444 -14.72 6.62 11.74
C HIS A 444 -15.02 7.75 12.74
N LEU A 445 -16.31 8.04 12.96
CA LEU A 445 -16.76 9.05 13.94
C LEU A 445 -16.64 8.57 15.41
N LEU A 446 -16.65 7.25 15.62
CA LEU A 446 -16.60 6.65 16.96
C LEU A 446 -15.19 6.37 17.47
N GLY A 447 -14.16 6.70 16.68
CA GLY A 447 -12.77 6.40 16.97
C GLY A 447 -12.39 4.96 16.61
N THR A 448 -11.20 4.81 16.08
CA THR A 448 -10.64 3.52 15.63
C THR A 448 -9.74 2.86 16.68
N ASP A 449 -9.75 3.35 17.90
CA ASP A 449 -8.90 2.91 18.98
C ASP A 449 -9.27 1.55 19.60
N GLY A 450 -10.27 0.88 19.04
CA GLY A 450 -10.66 -0.47 19.47
C GLY A 450 -11.33 -0.55 20.84
N ASP A 451 -11.18 0.47 21.68
CA ASP A 451 -11.74 0.53 23.01
C ASP A 451 -13.26 0.79 23.00
N GLY A 452 -13.77 1.40 21.95
CA GLY A 452 -15.23 1.62 21.78
C GLY A 452 -16.04 0.31 21.70
N LEU A 453 -15.38 -0.81 21.42
CA LEU A 453 -16.00 -2.14 21.48
C LEU A 453 -16.16 -2.64 22.93
N ARG A 454 -15.20 -2.35 23.80
CA ARG A 454 -15.25 -2.71 25.22
C ARG A 454 -16.24 -1.84 25.99
N ASP A 455 -16.20 -0.53 25.78
CA ASP A 455 -17.07 0.43 26.48
C ASP A 455 -18.56 0.28 26.12
N ALA A 456 -18.90 -0.45 25.08
CA ALA A 456 -20.30 -0.76 24.75
C ALA A 456 -20.83 -2.02 25.46
N TYR A 457 -19.94 -2.79 26.12
CA TYR A 457 -20.26 -4.03 26.83
C TYR A 457 -20.17 -3.88 28.36
N ASP A 458 -19.44 -2.90 28.89
CA ASP A 458 -19.40 -2.51 30.27
C ASP A 458 -20.53 -1.45 30.60
#